data_6353471254397255fdb4e45661430e73
#
_entry.id   6353471254397255fdb4e45661430e73
#
_cell.length_a   1.000
_cell.length_b   1.000
_cell.length_c   1.000
_cell.angle_alpha   90.00
_cell.angle_beta   90.00
_cell.angle_gamma   90.00
#
_symmetry.space_group_name_H-M   'P 1'
#
loop_
_entity.id
_entity.type
_entity.pdbx_description
1 polymer ?
#
loop_
_entity_poly.entity_id
_entity_poly.type
_entity_poly.pdbx_seq_one_letter_code
_entity_poly.pdbx_strand_id
1 'polypeptide(L)'
;IGPDPDDMEKFSDKAALKEIMSKAGLAVIPGTGALSSAGEAKEAALQAGYPVMLKASAGGGGRGIRLIGSEEELEEAYMQAAGEAQSAFGDGSLYIEKYIYPARHIELQMLADEYGNVVCLGERDCSLQRRNQKLLEETPSPAVSPVQRKALISASTAALKKTGYSGAGTLEFLMDKEGNFWFMEMNVRLQVEHCVTEMLTGIDMVKWQIRIAAGVPLDFGQEDIHLSGSAIECRINARGCGELQMLHVPGGPSVRFDTCLIDGTVVSPYYDPLLGKLVVYSGAREEAIRKIRASLCELVIDGIPTNIEEQLRIVEDDRFTSGSYDLTFMDNR
;
A
#
# COMPACT_ATOMS: atom_id res chain seq x y z
N ILE A 1 -8.61 16.34 -11.90
CA ILE A 1 -8.41 15.93 -10.51
C ILE A 1 -7.34 14.86 -10.50
N GLY A 2 -6.29 15.05 -9.72
CA GLY A 2 -5.12 14.20 -9.67
C GLY A 2 -3.84 15.03 -9.71
N PRO A 3 -2.65 14.38 -9.71
CA PRO A 3 -1.38 15.07 -9.86
C PRO A 3 -1.22 15.66 -11.26
N ASP A 4 -0.30 16.62 -11.39
CA ASP A 4 0.09 17.18 -12.68
C ASP A 4 0.68 16.08 -13.58
N PRO A 5 0.50 16.13 -14.93
CA PRO A 5 1.10 15.17 -15.86
C PRO A 5 2.62 15.05 -15.72
N ASP A 6 3.33 16.15 -15.49
CA ASP A 6 4.78 16.17 -15.29
C ASP A 6 5.17 15.43 -14.00
N ASP A 7 4.37 15.57 -12.93
CA ASP A 7 4.54 14.80 -11.71
C ASP A 7 4.28 13.31 -11.95
N MET A 8 3.25 12.96 -12.71
CA MET A 8 2.98 11.55 -13.04
C MET A 8 4.15 10.91 -13.79
N GLU A 9 4.73 11.58 -14.77
CA GLU A 9 5.89 11.11 -15.50
C GLU A 9 7.11 10.97 -14.58
N LYS A 10 7.42 12.02 -13.80
CA LYS A 10 8.54 12.07 -12.86
C LYS A 10 8.50 10.97 -11.81
N PHE A 11 7.32 10.62 -11.29
CA PHE A 11 7.16 9.62 -10.24
C PHE A 11 6.86 8.21 -10.76
N SER A 12 6.69 8.02 -12.08
CA SER A 12 6.46 6.71 -12.70
C SER A 12 7.75 5.89 -12.83
N ASP A 13 8.90 6.53 -13.03
CA ASP A 13 10.20 5.87 -13.06
C ASP A 13 10.68 5.58 -11.62
N LYS A 14 10.61 4.32 -11.23
CA LYS A 14 10.97 3.87 -9.88
C LYS A 14 12.44 4.10 -9.53
N ALA A 15 13.33 3.99 -10.50
CA ALA A 15 14.77 4.18 -10.27
C ALA A 15 15.08 5.68 -10.07
N ALA A 16 14.56 6.54 -10.93
CA ALA A 16 14.71 7.99 -10.80
C ALA A 16 14.06 8.51 -9.51
N LEU A 17 12.89 8.01 -9.16
CA LEU A 17 12.20 8.37 -7.92
C LEU A 17 13.02 8.02 -6.66
N LYS A 18 13.63 6.84 -6.63
CA LYS A 18 14.51 6.45 -5.52
C LYS A 18 15.71 7.39 -5.37
N GLU A 19 16.31 7.78 -6.48
CA GLU A 19 17.42 8.74 -6.47
C GLU A 19 16.96 10.10 -5.93
N ILE A 20 15.79 10.60 -6.36
CA ILE A 20 15.18 11.83 -5.86
C ILE A 20 14.94 11.74 -4.35
N MET A 21 14.31 10.66 -3.89
CA MET A 21 13.98 10.48 -2.47
C MET A 21 15.22 10.26 -1.60
N SER A 22 16.22 9.55 -2.11
CA SER A 22 17.53 9.41 -1.45
C SER A 22 18.26 10.75 -1.28
N LYS A 23 18.33 11.56 -2.34
CA LYS A 23 18.86 12.93 -2.29
C LYS A 23 18.05 13.85 -1.37
N ALA A 24 16.78 13.59 -1.23
CA ALA A 24 15.91 14.29 -0.29
C ALA A 24 16.12 13.89 1.17
N GLY A 25 16.78 12.76 1.43
CA GLY A 25 17.18 12.30 2.77
C GLY A 25 16.42 11.08 3.29
N LEU A 26 15.62 10.40 2.45
CA LEU A 26 14.99 9.13 2.82
C LEU A 26 15.95 7.96 2.59
N ALA A 27 15.97 7.00 3.51
CA ALA A 27 16.63 5.73 3.28
C ALA A 27 15.85 4.94 2.23
N VAL A 28 16.51 4.55 1.14
CA VAL A 28 15.92 3.76 0.06
C VAL A 28 16.39 2.31 0.16
N ILE A 29 15.61 1.35 -0.35
CA ILE A 29 16.05 -0.03 -0.43
C ILE A 29 17.36 -0.07 -1.24
N PRO A 30 18.46 -0.63 -0.69
CA PRO A 30 19.72 -0.76 -1.41
C PRO A 30 19.53 -1.54 -2.71
N GLY A 31 20.04 -1.01 -3.81
CA GLY A 31 19.85 -1.62 -5.12
C GLY A 31 20.57 -0.85 -6.22
N THR A 32 20.22 -1.15 -7.46
CA THR A 32 20.85 -0.56 -8.66
C THR A 32 19.90 0.39 -9.37
N GLY A 33 20.43 1.14 -10.32
CA GLY A 33 19.65 1.68 -11.43
C GLY A 33 19.27 0.58 -12.44
N ALA A 34 18.74 1.00 -13.60
CA ALA A 34 18.44 0.08 -14.68
C ALA A 34 19.71 -0.67 -15.15
N LEU A 35 19.58 -1.97 -15.32
CA LEU A 35 20.65 -2.88 -15.74
C LEU A 35 20.48 -3.20 -17.22
N SER A 36 21.59 -3.25 -17.95
CA SER A 36 21.61 -3.50 -19.39
C SER A 36 21.89 -4.96 -19.75
N SER A 37 22.32 -5.78 -18.79
CA SER A 37 22.68 -7.18 -19.03
C SER A 37 22.56 -8.06 -17.79
N ALA A 38 22.43 -9.37 -18.01
CA ALA A 38 22.51 -10.37 -16.95
C ALA A 38 23.87 -10.37 -16.22
N GLY A 39 24.95 -10.01 -16.90
CA GLY A 39 26.29 -9.89 -16.31
C GLY A 39 26.35 -8.78 -15.28
N GLU A 40 25.87 -7.58 -15.60
CA GLU A 40 25.72 -6.48 -14.63
C GLU A 40 24.82 -6.86 -13.46
N ALA A 41 23.74 -7.60 -13.75
CA ALA A 41 22.84 -8.08 -12.70
C ALA A 41 23.54 -9.04 -11.73
N LYS A 42 24.41 -9.93 -12.20
CA LYS A 42 25.20 -10.82 -11.36
C LYS A 42 26.16 -10.06 -10.44
N GLU A 43 26.89 -9.11 -10.98
CA GLU A 43 27.81 -8.28 -10.19
C GLU A 43 27.06 -7.49 -9.12
N ALA A 44 25.95 -6.89 -9.48
CA ALA A 44 25.10 -6.13 -8.56
C ALA A 44 24.51 -7.01 -7.45
N ALA A 45 24.04 -8.21 -7.79
CA ALA A 45 23.49 -9.15 -6.81
C ALA A 45 24.55 -9.65 -5.82
N LEU A 46 25.77 -9.90 -6.31
CA LEU A 46 26.90 -10.24 -5.43
C LEU A 46 27.23 -9.12 -4.44
N GLN A 47 27.19 -7.87 -4.89
CA GLN A 47 27.42 -6.69 -4.03
C GLN A 47 26.31 -6.49 -3.00
N ALA A 48 25.04 -6.66 -3.41
CA ALA A 48 23.89 -6.55 -2.54
C ALA A 48 23.78 -7.72 -1.53
N GLY A 49 24.34 -8.88 -1.89
CA GLY A 49 24.25 -10.15 -1.16
C GLY A 49 22.88 -10.81 -1.30
N TYR A 50 22.87 -12.07 -1.76
CA TYR A 50 21.66 -12.88 -1.89
C TYR A 50 20.93 -13.10 -0.56
N PRO A 51 19.59 -13.27 -0.55
CA PRO A 51 18.70 -13.18 -1.71
C PRO A 51 18.47 -11.70 -2.14
N VAL A 52 18.16 -11.52 -3.44
CA VAL A 52 17.84 -10.22 -4.04
C VAL A 52 16.51 -10.25 -4.80
N MET A 53 15.91 -9.08 -4.99
CA MET A 53 14.72 -8.91 -5.82
C MET A 53 15.13 -8.36 -7.19
N LEU A 54 14.77 -9.07 -8.25
CA LEU A 54 14.87 -8.60 -9.62
C LEU A 54 13.52 -8.00 -10.03
N LYS A 55 13.51 -6.76 -10.52
CA LYS A 55 12.29 -6.01 -10.81
C LYS A 55 12.35 -5.31 -12.14
N ALA A 56 11.20 -5.23 -12.86
CA ALA A 56 11.06 -4.41 -14.06
C ALA A 56 11.01 -2.92 -13.71
N SER A 57 11.75 -2.08 -14.44
CA SER A 57 11.77 -0.62 -14.23
C SER A 57 10.42 0.02 -14.50
N ALA A 58 9.74 -0.38 -15.56
CA ALA A 58 8.40 0.08 -15.95
C ALA A 58 7.26 -0.74 -15.32
N GLY A 59 7.55 -1.66 -14.38
CA GLY A 59 6.59 -2.60 -13.80
C GLY A 59 5.68 -1.99 -12.75
N GLY A 60 4.46 -2.53 -12.65
CA GLY A 60 3.48 -2.21 -11.60
C GLY A 60 2.62 -3.42 -11.25
N GLY A 61 1.94 -3.37 -10.07
CA GLY A 61 1.02 -4.42 -9.65
C GLY A 61 1.65 -5.80 -9.41
N GLY A 62 2.94 -5.87 -9.05
CA GLY A 62 3.64 -7.12 -8.76
C GLY A 62 4.11 -7.92 -9.99
N ARG A 63 3.92 -7.41 -11.21
CA ARG A 63 4.40 -8.04 -12.45
C ARG A 63 5.88 -7.73 -12.69
N GLY A 64 6.63 -8.70 -13.21
CA GLY A 64 8.07 -8.55 -13.48
C GLY A 64 8.92 -8.50 -12.20
N ILE A 65 8.45 -9.10 -11.10
CA ILE A 65 9.17 -9.20 -9.83
C ILE A 65 9.57 -10.66 -9.59
N ARG A 66 10.84 -10.92 -9.30
CA ARG A 66 11.36 -12.25 -8.96
C ARG A 66 12.30 -12.19 -7.77
N LEU A 67 12.12 -13.12 -6.84
CA LEU A 67 13.08 -13.39 -5.78
C LEU A 67 14.17 -14.32 -6.34
N ILE A 68 15.43 -13.93 -6.20
CA ILE A 68 16.60 -14.67 -6.66
C ILE A 68 17.39 -15.12 -5.43
N GLY A 69 17.44 -16.42 -5.21
CA GLY A 69 18.09 -17.02 -4.05
C GLY A 69 19.61 -17.20 -4.22
N SER A 70 20.08 -17.40 -5.44
CA SER A 70 21.47 -17.68 -5.75
C SER A 70 21.91 -17.12 -7.09
N GLU A 71 23.23 -17.13 -7.35
CA GLU A 71 23.82 -16.67 -8.60
C GLU A 71 23.41 -17.52 -9.81
N GLU A 72 23.26 -18.83 -9.59
CA GLU A 72 22.92 -19.80 -10.63
C GLU A 72 21.55 -19.53 -11.26
N GLU A 73 20.61 -19.03 -10.46
CA GLU A 73 19.24 -18.76 -10.91
C GLU A 73 19.13 -17.44 -11.68
N LEU A 74 20.08 -16.52 -11.50
CA LEU A 74 19.90 -15.11 -11.89
C LEU A 74 19.83 -14.92 -13.39
N GLU A 75 20.69 -15.60 -14.18
CA GLU A 75 20.77 -15.39 -15.63
C GLU A 75 19.46 -15.79 -16.33
N GLU A 76 18.95 -16.98 -16.02
CA GLU A 76 17.68 -17.46 -16.58
C GLU A 76 16.51 -16.53 -16.14
N ALA A 77 16.45 -16.19 -14.86
CA ALA A 77 15.44 -15.31 -14.32
C ALA A 77 15.48 -13.90 -14.95
N TYR A 78 16.69 -13.37 -15.22
CA TYR A 78 16.86 -12.09 -15.89
C TYR A 78 16.29 -12.12 -17.32
N MET A 79 16.65 -13.13 -18.12
CA MET A 79 16.15 -13.25 -19.50
C MET A 79 14.64 -13.37 -19.58
N GLN A 80 14.05 -14.18 -18.68
CA GLN A 80 12.62 -14.37 -18.61
C GLN A 80 11.91 -13.08 -18.17
N ALA A 81 12.41 -12.41 -17.12
CA ALA A 81 11.81 -11.17 -16.60
C ALA A 81 11.90 -10.02 -17.61
N ALA A 82 13.04 -9.90 -18.34
CA ALA A 82 13.21 -8.89 -19.38
C ALA A 82 12.22 -9.11 -20.54
N GLY A 83 12.03 -10.37 -20.98
CA GLY A 83 11.07 -10.71 -22.03
C GLY A 83 9.61 -10.41 -21.62
N GLU A 84 9.24 -10.74 -20.38
CA GLU A 84 7.92 -10.41 -19.82
C GLU A 84 7.70 -8.90 -19.72
N ALA A 85 8.70 -8.15 -19.21
CA ALA A 85 8.63 -6.71 -19.08
C ALA A 85 8.51 -6.02 -20.44
N GLN A 86 9.31 -6.45 -21.43
CA GLN A 86 9.21 -5.96 -22.80
C GLN A 86 7.84 -6.21 -23.42
N SER A 87 7.27 -7.39 -23.20
CA SER A 87 5.95 -7.75 -23.73
C SER A 87 4.80 -7.01 -23.05
N ALA A 88 4.89 -6.81 -21.74
CA ALA A 88 3.81 -6.22 -20.94
C ALA A 88 3.82 -4.69 -20.91
N PHE A 89 5.03 -4.08 -20.97
CA PHE A 89 5.22 -2.65 -20.73
C PHE A 89 5.94 -1.93 -21.88
N GLY A 90 6.45 -2.67 -22.88
CA GLY A 90 7.25 -2.10 -23.97
C GLY A 90 8.69 -1.74 -23.57
N ASP A 91 9.10 -2.03 -22.34
CA ASP A 91 10.42 -1.78 -21.78
C ASP A 91 10.89 -3.01 -21.00
N GLY A 92 11.98 -3.63 -21.45
CA GLY A 92 12.61 -4.80 -20.82
C GLY A 92 13.66 -4.46 -19.76
N SER A 93 13.80 -3.19 -19.39
CA SER A 93 14.77 -2.75 -18.39
C SER A 93 14.46 -3.33 -17.02
N LEU A 94 15.47 -3.90 -16.37
CA LEU A 94 15.37 -4.48 -15.02
C LEU A 94 16.34 -3.80 -14.07
N TYR A 95 16.07 -3.90 -12.77
CA TYR A 95 16.97 -3.48 -11.70
C TYR A 95 16.95 -4.48 -10.55
N ILE A 96 17.96 -4.43 -9.68
CA ILE A 96 18.07 -5.30 -8.50
C ILE A 96 17.93 -4.48 -7.24
N GLU A 97 17.25 -5.08 -6.26
CA GLU A 97 17.15 -4.58 -4.89
C GLU A 97 17.50 -5.65 -3.88
N LYS A 98 18.02 -5.23 -2.73
CA LYS A 98 18.14 -6.08 -1.56
C LYS A 98 16.77 -6.61 -1.15
N TYR A 99 16.67 -7.91 -0.89
CA TYR A 99 15.47 -8.49 -0.31
C TYR A 99 15.40 -8.18 1.18
N ILE A 100 14.41 -7.37 1.56
CA ILE A 100 14.14 -7.02 2.96
C ILE A 100 13.10 -8.00 3.49
N TYR A 101 13.55 -8.94 4.33
CA TYR A 101 12.70 -10.01 4.82
C TYR A 101 13.20 -10.55 6.18
N PRO A 102 12.33 -10.83 7.18
CA PRO A 102 10.92 -10.45 7.16
C PRO A 102 10.73 -8.92 7.23
N ALA A 103 9.62 -8.42 6.72
CA ALA A 103 9.34 -6.99 6.70
C ALA A 103 7.85 -6.70 6.88
N ARG A 104 7.52 -5.46 7.30
CA ARG A 104 6.18 -4.90 7.22
C ARG A 104 6.08 -3.92 6.07
N HIS A 105 4.90 -3.86 5.46
CA HIS A 105 4.55 -2.84 4.49
C HIS A 105 3.87 -1.67 5.22
N ILE A 106 4.61 -0.60 5.41
CA ILE A 106 4.14 0.63 6.04
C ILE A 106 4.06 1.71 4.98
N GLU A 107 2.97 2.46 4.96
CA GLU A 107 2.80 3.54 3.99
C GLU A 107 2.29 4.82 4.65
N LEU A 108 2.74 5.97 4.14
CA LEU A 108 2.33 7.28 4.62
C LEU A 108 1.37 7.96 3.65
N GLN A 109 0.22 8.38 4.15
CA GLN A 109 -0.72 9.18 3.37
C GLN A 109 -0.32 10.64 3.35
N MET A 110 -0.09 11.17 2.16
CA MET A 110 0.31 12.55 1.95
C MET A 110 -0.79 13.36 1.25
N LEU A 111 -0.92 14.61 1.63
CA LEU A 111 -1.61 15.65 0.87
C LEU A 111 -0.65 16.81 0.66
N ALA A 112 -0.60 17.34 -0.56
CA ALA A 112 0.23 18.46 -0.92
C ALA A 112 -0.54 19.42 -1.84
N ASP A 113 -0.39 20.72 -1.67
CA ASP A 113 -0.98 21.72 -2.54
C ASP A 113 0.07 22.41 -3.43
N GLU A 114 -0.38 23.19 -4.39
CA GLU A 114 0.50 23.93 -5.31
C GLU A 114 1.27 25.10 -4.64
N TYR A 115 0.95 25.42 -3.38
CA TYR A 115 1.60 26.46 -2.60
C TYR A 115 2.77 25.97 -1.76
N GLY A 116 3.08 24.66 -1.85
CA GLY A 116 4.18 24.02 -1.13
C GLY A 116 3.83 23.57 0.28
N ASN A 117 2.54 23.59 0.66
CA ASN A 117 2.10 22.93 1.89
C ASN A 117 2.05 21.43 1.68
N VAL A 118 2.68 20.67 2.57
CA VAL A 118 2.68 19.22 2.56
C VAL A 118 2.36 18.71 3.95
N VAL A 119 1.33 17.87 4.06
CA VAL A 119 0.85 17.30 5.31
C VAL A 119 0.75 15.79 5.17
N CYS A 120 1.22 15.07 6.19
CA CYS A 120 1.07 13.64 6.32
C CYS A 120 -0.12 13.32 7.23
N LEU A 121 -1.06 12.53 6.76
CA LEU A 121 -2.27 12.11 7.48
C LEU A 121 -2.07 10.82 8.32
N GLY A 122 -0.83 10.41 8.53
CA GLY A 122 -0.47 9.22 9.29
C GLY A 122 -0.09 8.03 8.41
N GLU A 123 0.33 6.95 9.09
CA GLU A 123 0.70 5.71 8.43
C GLU A 123 -0.43 4.69 8.45
N ARG A 124 -0.39 3.79 7.46
CA ARG A 124 -1.15 2.55 7.40
C ARG A 124 -0.19 1.35 7.44
N ASP A 125 -0.61 0.28 8.08
CA ASP A 125 0.03 -1.03 8.00
C ASP A 125 -0.74 -1.89 6.99
N CYS A 126 -0.09 -2.23 5.90
CA CYS A 126 -0.66 -2.97 4.78
C CYS A 126 0.02 -4.34 4.60
N SER A 127 0.58 -4.91 5.68
CA SER A 127 1.39 -6.14 5.62
C SER A 127 0.55 -7.39 5.34
N LEU A 128 -0.75 -7.37 5.59
CA LEU A 128 -1.62 -8.53 5.35
C LEU A 128 -2.01 -8.60 3.87
N GLN A 129 -1.17 -9.31 3.12
CA GLN A 129 -1.27 -9.41 1.67
C GLN A 129 -1.25 -10.87 1.22
N ARG A 130 -1.89 -11.16 0.09
CA ARG A 130 -1.74 -12.41 -0.65
C ARG A 130 -1.32 -12.11 -2.08
N ARG A 131 -0.17 -12.65 -2.52
CA ARG A 131 0.39 -12.42 -3.87
C ARG A 131 0.50 -10.92 -4.20
N ASN A 132 1.02 -10.14 -3.25
CA ASN A 132 1.16 -8.68 -3.31
C ASN A 132 -0.19 -7.91 -3.42
N GLN A 133 -1.31 -8.53 -3.12
CA GLN A 133 -2.61 -7.87 -3.01
C GLN A 133 -2.99 -7.71 -1.54
N LYS A 134 -3.21 -6.48 -1.12
CA LYS A 134 -3.62 -6.13 0.24
C LYS A 134 -5.00 -6.75 0.54
N LEU A 135 -5.17 -7.34 1.71
CA LEU A 135 -6.43 -7.98 2.16
C LEU A 135 -7.06 -7.24 3.34
N LEU A 136 -6.20 -6.79 4.27
CA LEU A 136 -6.60 -6.05 5.44
C LEU A 136 -5.56 -4.97 5.72
N GLU A 137 -6.02 -3.78 6.05
CA GLU A 137 -5.20 -2.62 6.39
C GLU A 137 -5.65 -2.03 7.73
N GLU A 138 -4.69 -1.53 8.51
CA GLU A 138 -5.00 -0.83 9.75
C GLU A 138 -4.17 0.46 9.94
N THR A 139 -4.70 1.37 10.72
CA THR A 139 -4.04 2.62 11.10
C THR A 139 -4.42 3.01 12.55
N PRO A 140 -3.47 3.47 13.38
CA PRO A 140 -2.03 3.44 13.17
C PRO A 140 -1.46 2.01 13.20
N SER A 141 -0.26 1.80 12.65
CA SER A 141 0.42 0.50 12.76
C SER A 141 0.77 0.16 14.21
N PRO A 142 0.46 -1.07 14.68
CA PRO A 142 0.83 -1.50 16.02
C PRO A 142 2.35 -1.67 16.20
N ALA A 143 3.11 -1.75 15.11
CA ALA A 143 4.56 -1.93 15.14
C ALA A 143 5.35 -0.62 15.12
N VAL A 144 4.72 0.51 14.79
CA VAL A 144 5.39 1.80 14.65
C VAL A 144 5.25 2.60 15.94
N SER A 145 6.35 2.78 16.65
CA SER A 145 6.36 3.59 17.88
C SER A 145 6.09 5.08 17.57
N PRO A 146 5.60 5.86 18.56
CA PRO A 146 5.38 7.29 18.38
C PRO A 146 6.64 8.07 17.95
N VAL A 147 7.81 7.66 18.39
CA VAL A 147 9.10 8.29 18.04
C VAL A 147 9.43 8.01 16.57
N GLN A 148 9.32 6.75 16.14
CA GLN A 148 9.54 6.36 14.75
C GLN A 148 8.54 7.05 13.82
N ARG A 149 7.25 7.07 14.18
CA ARG A 149 6.19 7.76 13.43
C ARG A 149 6.53 9.22 13.19
N LYS A 150 6.88 9.94 14.26
CA LYS A 150 7.24 11.37 14.16
C LYS A 150 8.46 11.59 13.26
N ALA A 151 9.50 10.75 13.39
CA ALA A 151 10.70 10.85 12.57
C ALA A 151 10.40 10.56 11.09
N LEU A 152 9.63 9.49 10.81
CA LEU A 152 9.26 9.09 9.45
C LEU A 152 8.39 10.16 8.76
N ILE A 153 7.37 10.68 9.46
CA ILE A 153 6.51 11.77 8.96
C ILE A 153 7.36 13.01 8.64
N SER A 154 8.23 13.43 9.56
CA SER A 154 9.06 14.62 9.36
C SER A 154 9.99 14.48 8.15
N ALA A 155 10.69 13.35 8.04
CA ALA A 155 11.59 13.08 6.91
C ALA A 155 10.84 13.03 5.58
N SER A 156 9.70 12.33 5.56
CA SER A 156 8.89 12.16 4.35
C SER A 156 8.25 13.47 3.88
N THR A 157 7.72 14.28 4.80
CA THR A 157 7.19 15.61 4.49
C THR A 157 8.29 16.53 3.93
N ALA A 158 9.47 16.54 4.55
CA ALA A 158 10.60 17.33 4.07
C ALA A 158 11.10 16.86 2.70
N ALA A 159 11.09 15.55 2.44
CA ALA A 159 11.48 14.99 1.15
C ALA A 159 10.47 15.36 0.06
N LEU A 160 9.18 15.18 0.32
CA LEU A 160 8.13 15.46 -0.66
C LEU A 160 8.05 16.97 -1.00
N LYS A 161 8.25 17.86 -0.02
CA LYS A 161 8.36 19.31 -0.28
C LYS A 161 9.40 19.67 -1.33
N LYS A 162 10.56 19.00 -1.33
CA LYS A 162 11.64 19.26 -2.29
C LYS A 162 11.29 18.85 -3.73
N THR A 163 10.28 18.00 -3.91
CA THR A 163 9.87 17.53 -5.23
C THR A 163 8.91 18.48 -5.94
N GLY A 164 8.20 19.35 -5.18
CA GLY A 164 7.14 20.22 -5.68
C GLY A 164 5.83 19.48 -5.98
N TYR A 165 5.66 18.24 -5.51
CA TYR A 165 4.46 17.43 -5.74
C TYR A 165 3.20 18.13 -5.22
N SER A 166 2.10 18.01 -6.00
CA SER A 166 0.77 18.47 -5.62
C SER A 166 -0.28 17.37 -5.84
N GLY A 167 -1.17 17.19 -4.88
CA GLY A 167 -2.23 16.19 -4.88
C GLY A 167 -2.21 15.26 -3.68
N ALA A 168 -3.01 14.21 -3.75
CA ALA A 168 -2.97 13.09 -2.81
C ALA A 168 -1.96 12.05 -3.31
N GLY A 169 -1.07 11.61 -2.43
CA GLY A 169 -0.08 10.59 -2.74
C GLY A 169 0.22 9.71 -1.53
N THR A 170 0.82 8.57 -1.78
CA THR A 170 1.21 7.63 -0.73
C THR A 170 2.66 7.23 -0.91
N LEU A 171 3.47 7.42 0.13
CA LEU A 171 4.85 6.95 0.20
C LEU A 171 4.86 5.57 0.84
N GLU A 172 5.34 4.56 0.14
CA GLU A 172 5.39 3.17 0.60
C GLU A 172 6.79 2.81 1.09
N PHE A 173 6.85 2.09 2.23
CA PHE A 173 8.08 1.68 2.90
C PHE A 173 8.02 0.20 3.28
N LEU A 174 9.17 -0.46 3.27
CA LEU A 174 9.38 -1.68 4.04
C LEU A 174 10.00 -1.32 5.39
N MET A 175 9.41 -1.81 6.47
CA MET A 175 10.01 -1.74 7.81
C MET A 175 10.62 -3.11 8.12
N ASP A 176 11.95 -3.15 8.32
CA ASP A 176 12.65 -4.36 8.68
C ASP A 176 12.44 -4.74 10.15
N LYS A 177 12.97 -5.90 10.56
CA LYS A 177 12.87 -6.41 11.94
C LYS A 177 13.61 -5.55 12.97
N GLU A 178 14.58 -4.75 12.53
CA GLU A 178 15.31 -3.78 13.36
C GLU A 178 14.52 -2.46 13.51
N GLY A 179 13.41 -2.29 12.78
CA GLY A 179 12.58 -1.10 12.80
C GLY A 179 13.07 0.04 11.90
N ASN A 180 13.96 -0.25 10.95
CA ASN A 180 14.37 0.72 9.94
C ASN A 180 13.34 0.77 8.81
N PHE A 181 13.13 1.97 8.27
CA PHE A 181 12.21 2.19 7.16
C PHE A 181 13.00 2.39 5.86
N TRP A 182 12.64 1.60 4.86
CA TRP A 182 13.24 1.62 3.53
C TRP A 182 12.20 2.08 2.52
N PHE A 183 12.39 3.25 1.93
CA PHE A 183 11.48 3.76 0.89
C PHE A 183 11.46 2.80 -0.30
N MET A 184 10.26 2.44 -0.72
CA MET A 184 10.03 1.50 -1.81
C MET A 184 9.53 2.22 -3.07
N GLU A 185 8.41 2.91 -2.98
CA GLU A 185 7.79 3.63 -4.10
C GLU A 185 6.83 4.71 -3.61
N MET A 186 6.36 5.55 -4.54
CA MET A 186 5.28 6.49 -4.31
C MET A 186 4.14 6.22 -5.28
N ASN A 187 2.92 6.13 -4.76
CA ASN A 187 1.71 6.12 -5.56
C ASN A 187 1.14 7.52 -5.65
N VAL A 188 1.15 8.08 -6.86
CA VAL A 188 0.67 9.45 -7.16
C VAL A 188 -0.83 9.48 -7.43
N ARG A 189 -1.59 8.84 -6.58
CA ARG A 189 -3.05 8.70 -6.65
C ARG A 189 -3.62 8.37 -5.30
N LEU A 190 -4.94 8.50 -5.18
CA LEU A 190 -5.66 7.92 -4.05
C LEU A 190 -5.58 6.40 -4.09
N GLN A 191 -5.39 5.77 -2.94
CA GLN A 191 -5.38 4.30 -2.80
C GLN A 191 -6.72 3.77 -2.29
N VAL A 192 -6.95 2.46 -2.46
CA VAL A 192 -8.17 1.78 -2.03
C VAL A 192 -8.38 1.97 -0.53
N GLU A 193 -7.32 1.83 0.25
CA GLU A 193 -7.25 1.84 1.71
C GLU A 193 -7.25 3.24 2.34
N HIS A 194 -7.53 4.30 1.57
CA HIS A 194 -7.62 5.67 2.12
C HIS A 194 -8.68 5.81 3.22
N CYS A 195 -9.69 4.96 3.20
CA CYS A 195 -10.82 5.03 4.12
C CYS A 195 -10.44 4.88 5.59
N VAL A 196 -9.42 4.06 5.92
CA VAL A 196 -8.95 3.96 7.31
C VAL A 196 -8.32 5.27 7.80
N THR A 197 -7.62 5.98 6.90
CA THR A 197 -7.06 7.30 7.21
C THR A 197 -8.16 8.34 7.41
N GLU A 198 -9.20 8.34 6.57
CA GLU A 198 -10.36 9.22 6.74
C GLU A 198 -11.09 8.97 8.05
N MET A 199 -11.30 7.68 8.40
CA MET A 199 -11.96 7.31 9.66
C MET A 199 -11.15 7.71 10.89
N LEU A 200 -9.81 7.67 10.81
CA LEU A 200 -8.93 8.04 11.92
C LEU A 200 -8.80 9.55 12.09
N THR A 201 -8.66 10.30 10.99
CA THR A 201 -8.35 11.73 11.00
C THR A 201 -9.56 12.64 10.88
N GLY A 202 -10.68 12.12 10.37
CA GLY A 202 -11.87 12.92 10.02
C GLY A 202 -11.70 13.77 8.76
N ILE A 203 -10.61 13.60 8.00
CA ILE A 203 -10.32 14.38 6.79
C ILE A 203 -10.82 13.62 5.57
N ASP A 204 -11.77 14.21 4.82
CA ASP A 204 -12.29 13.72 3.56
C ASP A 204 -11.24 13.95 2.44
N MET A 205 -10.54 12.88 2.08
CA MET A 205 -9.43 12.95 1.12
C MET A 205 -9.90 13.20 -0.30
N VAL A 206 -11.04 12.64 -0.69
CA VAL A 206 -11.62 12.85 -2.03
C VAL A 206 -11.99 14.33 -2.20
N LYS A 207 -12.62 14.92 -1.18
CA LYS A 207 -12.94 16.34 -1.16
C LYS A 207 -11.68 17.22 -1.25
N TRP A 208 -10.60 16.83 -0.55
CA TRP A 208 -9.33 17.55 -0.62
C TRP A 208 -8.64 17.41 -1.97
N GLN A 209 -8.70 16.24 -2.62
CA GLN A 209 -8.21 16.13 -4.01
C GLN A 209 -8.92 17.12 -4.95
N ILE A 210 -10.25 17.26 -4.81
CA ILE A 210 -11.03 18.22 -5.60
C ILE A 210 -10.63 19.65 -5.27
N ARG A 211 -10.48 20.00 -4.00
CA ARG A 211 -10.06 21.33 -3.55
C ARG A 211 -8.68 21.70 -4.05
N ILE A 212 -7.70 20.83 -3.89
CA ILE A 212 -6.33 21.03 -4.38
C ILE A 212 -6.32 21.23 -5.88
N ALA A 213 -7.03 20.40 -6.64
CA ALA A 213 -7.16 20.55 -8.10
C ALA A 213 -7.88 21.84 -8.53
N ALA A 214 -8.67 22.44 -7.64
CA ALA A 214 -9.28 23.75 -7.84
C ALA A 214 -8.42 24.94 -7.36
N GLY A 215 -7.16 24.69 -6.98
CA GLY A 215 -6.23 25.73 -6.49
C GLY A 215 -6.53 26.22 -5.08
N VAL A 216 -7.24 25.43 -4.25
CA VAL A 216 -7.51 25.79 -2.86
C VAL A 216 -6.36 25.31 -1.98
N PRO A 217 -5.69 26.20 -1.23
CA PRO A 217 -4.62 25.79 -0.33
C PRO A 217 -5.15 24.93 0.82
N LEU A 218 -4.28 24.08 1.39
CA LEU A 218 -4.60 23.35 2.62
C LEU A 218 -4.88 24.34 3.74
N ASP A 219 -6.00 24.17 4.45
CA ASP A 219 -6.44 25.03 5.55
C ASP A 219 -6.07 24.46 6.93
N PHE A 220 -5.19 23.45 6.96
CA PHE A 220 -4.62 22.82 8.17
C PHE A 220 -3.14 22.47 7.96
N GLY A 221 -2.40 22.41 9.06
CA GLY A 221 -0.98 22.03 9.11
C GLY A 221 -0.78 20.63 9.69
N GLN A 222 0.48 20.22 9.80
CA GLN A 222 0.84 18.92 10.40
C GLN A 222 0.47 18.84 11.88
N GLU A 223 0.45 19.95 12.59
CA GLU A 223 0.06 20.09 14.01
C GLU A 223 -1.42 19.84 14.26
N ASP A 224 -2.25 19.98 13.24
CA ASP A 224 -3.71 19.74 13.33
C ASP A 224 -4.07 18.26 13.13
N ILE A 225 -3.10 17.43 12.70
CA ILE A 225 -3.32 16.01 12.46
C ILE A 225 -3.17 15.21 13.75
N HIS A 226 -4.29 14.70 14.23
CA HIS A 226 -4.35 13.91 15.46
C HIS A 226 -4.68 12.45 15.14
N LEU A 227 -3.75 11.55 15.40
CA LEU A 227 -3.91 10.11 15.21
C LEU A 227 -4.36 9.49 16.55
N SER A 228 -5.66 9.53 16.81
CA SER A 228 -6.27 8.98 18.03
C SER A 228 -7.19 7.82 17.70
N GLY A 229 -7.09 6.72 18.45
CA GLY A 229 -7.86 5.51 18.20
C GLY A 229 -7.21 4.58 17.16
N SER A 230 -8.03 3.73 16.54
CA SER A 230 -7.60 2.76 15.53
C SER A 230 -8.72 2.51 14.53
N ALA A 231 -8.35 2.45 13.26
CA ALA A 231 -9.25 2.06 12.17
C ALA A 231 -8.71 0.82 11.46
N ILE A 232 -9.61 -0.08 11.06
CA ILE A 232 -9.30 -1.33 10.36
C ILE A 232 -10.21 -1.42 9.14
N GLU A 233 -9.63 -1.75 7.98
CA GLU A 233 -10.34 -2.05 6.73
C GLU A 233 -10.15 -3.51 6.36
N CYS A 234 -11.25 -4.19 5.98
CA CYS A 234 -11.22 -5.49 5.33
C CYS A 234 -11.70 -5.34 3.89
N ARG A 235 -10.89 -5.74 2.92
CA ARG A 235 -11.31 -5.83 1.52
C ARG A 235 -12.18 -7.05 1.34
N ILE A 236 -13.42 -6.83 0.95
CA ILE A 236 -14.37 -7.88 0.62
C ILE A 236 -14.28 -8.16 -0.86
N ASN A 237 -13.72 -9.31 -1.20
CA ASN A 237 -13.46 -9.73 -2.57
C ASN A 237 -14.34 -10.89 -2.99
N ALA A 238 -14.78 -10.89 -4.24
CA ALA A 238 -15.38 -12.05 -4.89
C ALA A 238 -14.35 -13.18 -5.06
N ARG A 239 -14.78 -14.41 -4.85
CA ARG A 239 -14.03 -15.65 -5.11
C ARG A 239 -14.51 -16.37 -6.38
N GLY A 240 -15.47 -15.79 -7.06
CA GLY A 240 -16.06 -16.31 -8.28
C GLY A 240 -17.11 -15.34 -8.84
N CYS A 241 -17.64 -15.68 -10.01
CA CYS A 241 -18.75 -14.96 -10.62
C CYS A 241 -20.07 -15.32 -9.95
N GLY A 242 -21.05 -14.46 -10.06
CA GLY A 242 -22.40 -14.68 -9.54
C GLY A 242 -23.27 -13.45 -9.70
N GLU A 243 -24.54 -13.60 -9.37
CA GLU A 243 -25.51 -12.53 -9.28
C GLU A 243 -25.90 -12.33 -7.82
N LEU A 244 -25.78 -11.10 -7.34
CA LEU A 244 -26.13 -10.73 -5.97
C LEU A 244 -27.64 -10.89 -5.76
N GLN A 245 -28.01 -11.79 -4.86
CA GLN A 245 -29.41 -12.07 -4.51
C GLN A 245 -29.85 -11.30 -3.28
N MET A 246 -28.98 -11.12 -2.31
CA MET A 246 -29.23 -10.34 -1.11
C MET A 246 -27.95 -9.69 -0.59
N LEU A 247 -28.08 -8.41 -0.21
CA LEU A 247 -27.05 -7.66 0.47
C LEU A 247 -27.57 -7.17 1.82
N HIS A 248 -26.91 -7.59 2.92
CA HIS A 248 -27.09 -6.97 4.23
C HIS A 248 -25.79 -6.32 4.66
N VAL A 249 -25.81 -5.00 4.82
CA VAL A 249 -24.66 -4.20 5.22
C VAL A 249 -24.70 -3.97 6.73
N PRO A 250 -23.62 -4.28 7.46
CA PRO A 250 -23.56 -4.03 8.90
C PRO A 250 -23.64 -2.54 9.18
N GLY A 251 -24.29 -2.21 10.30
CA GLY A 251 -24.52 -0.83 10.73
C GLY A 251 -23.92 -0.51 12.09
N GLY A 252 -24.11 0.74 12.51
CA GLY A 252 -23.70 1.22 13.82
C GLY A 252 -22.67 2.34 13.81
N PRO A 253 -22.38 2.91 15.00
CA PRO A 253 -21.41 4.01 15.10
C PRO A 253 -20.03 3.60 14.62
N SER A 254 -19.45 4.39 13.71
CA SER A 254 -18.10 4.16 13.16
C SER A 254 -17.93 2.80 12.45
N VAL A 255 -18.99 2.33 11.80
CA VAL A 255 -18.98 1.26 10.81
C VAL A 255 -19.30 1.88 9.45
N ARG A 256 -18.45 1.60 8.46
CA ARG A 256 -18.56 2.11 7.09
C ARG A 256 -18.39 0.94 6.11
N PHE A 257 -19.25 0.88 5.11
CA PHE A 257 -19.10 -0.07 4.01
C PHE A 257 -19.16 0.67 2.67
N ASP A 258 -18.02 0.81 2.02
CA ASP A 258 -17.92 1.42 0.70
C ASP A 258 -18.10 0.35 -0.36
N THR A 259 -19.21 0.41 -1.09
CA THR A 259 -19.54 -0.58 -2.12
C THR A 259 -20.37 0.06 -3.24
N CYS A 260 -20.34 -0.53 -4.41
CA CYS A 260 -21.28 -0.26 -5.52
C CYS A 260 -22.32 -1.36 -5.70
N LEU A 261 -22.34 -2.38 -4.82
CA LEU A 261 -23.28 -3.49 -4.90
C LEU A 261 -24.70 -3.02 -4.62
N ILE A 262 -25.61 -3.46 -5.46
CA ILE A 262 -27.06 -3.39 -5.28
C ILE A 262 -27.65 -4.75 -5.67
N ASP A 263 -28.85 -5.08 -5.21
CA ASP A 263 -29.53 -6.33 -5.56
C ASP A 263 -29.60 -6.49 -7.08
N GLY A 264 -29.28 -7.69 -7.57
CA GLY A 264 -29.19 -8.00 -9.00
C GLY A 264 -27.85 -7.62 -9.65
N THR A 265 -26.85 -7.09 -8.90
CA THR A 265 -25.50 -6.85 -9.45
C THR A 265 -24.88 -8.16 -9.91
N VAL A 266 -24.45 -8.21 -11.18
CA VAL A 266 -23.72 -9.36 -11.76
C VAL A 266 -22.22 -9.11 -11.66
N VAL A 267 -21.53 -9.98 -10.93
CA VAL A 267 -20.07 -9.97 -10.83
C VAL A 267 -19.47 -10.84 -11.91
N SER A 268 -18.64 -10.23 -12.75
CA SER A 268 -17.99 -10.88 -13.90
C SER A 268 -16.48 -11.05 -13.67
N PRO A 269 -15.82 -11.95 -14.43
CA PRO A 269 -14.37 -12.18 -14.29
C PRO A 269 -13.51 -11.11 -14.99
N TYR A 270 -14.12 -10.11 -15.64
CA TYR A 270 -13.43 -9.12 -16.45
C TYR A 270 -12.93 -7.91 -15.67
N TYR A 271 -13.33 -7.78 -14.40
CA TYR A 271 -12.99 -6.66 -13.53
C TYR A 271 -12.27 -7.15 -12.27
N ASP A 272 -11.77 -6.19 -11.49
CA ASP A 272 -11.19 -6.44 -10.18
C ASP A 272 -12.21 -7.13 -9.25
N PRO A 273 -11.80 -8.08 -8.41
CA PRO A 273 -12.72 -8.83 -7.55
C PRO A 273 -13.27 -8.03 -6.36
N LEU A 274 -12.83 -6.79 -6.13
CA LEU A 274 -13.24 -5.99 -4.98
C LEU A 274 -14.75 -5.67 -5.03
N LEU A 275 -15.50 -6.22 -4.06
CA LEU A 275 -16.94 -5.98 -3.90
C LEU A 275 -17.24 -4.80 -2.99
N GLY A 276 -16.36 -4.55 -2.01
CA GLY A 276 -16.52 -3.46 -1.07
C GLY A 276 -15.41 -3.44 -0.03
N LYS A 277 -15.40 -2.37 0.76
CA LYS A 277 -14.46 -2.15 1.85
C LYS A 277 -15.25 -1.99 3.14
N LEU A 278 -15.07 -2.93 4.06
CA LEU A 278 -15.65 -2.83 5.40
C LEU A 278 -14.62 -2.16 6.31
N VAL A 279 -14.98 -0.99 6.81
CA VAL A 279 -14.08 -0.14 7.61
C VAL A 279 -14.72 0.13 8.97
N VAL A 280 -13.94 0.01 10.03
CA VAL A 280 -14.38 0.36 11.38
C VAL A 280 -13.38 1.28 12.06
N TYR A 281 -13.87 2.06 13.02
CA TYR A 281 -13.05 2.87 13.91
C TYR A 281 -13.48 2.66 15.37
N SER A 282 -12.50 2.70 16.29
CA SER A 282 -12.72 2.74 17.75
C SER A 282 -11.60 3.49 18.45
N GLY A 283 -11.85 3.89 19.71
CA GLY A 283 -10.85 4.60 20.52
C GLY A 283 -9.65 3.75 20.93
N ALA A 284 -9.75 2.41 20.82
CA ALA A 284 -8.67 1.47 21.08
C ALA A 284 -8.64 0.37 20.01
N ARG A 285 -7.44 -0.17 19.72
CA ARG A 285 -7.25 -1.20 18.70
C ARG A 285 -8.02 -2.48 19.01
N GLU A 286 -8.03 -2.93 20.24
CA GLU A 286 -8.75 -4.14 20.68
C GLU A 286 -10.26 -3.98 20.48
N GLU A 287 -10.79 -2.77 20.62
CA GLU A 287 -12.19 -2.48 20.33
C GLU A 287 -12.47 -2.46 18.82
N ALA A 288 -11.56 -1.91 18.02
CA ALA A 288 -11.65 -1.95 16.56
C ALA A 288 -11.66 -3.39 16.05
N ILE A 289 -10.79 -4.26 16.60
CA ILE A 289 -10.77 -5.71 16.28
C ILE A 289 -12.11 -6.38 16.62
N ARG A 290 -12.66 -6.14 17.80
CA ARG A 290 -13.99 -6.68 18.16
C ARG A 290 -15.10 -6.17 17.24
N LYS A 291 -15.03 -4.89 16.87
CA LYS A 291 -16.03 -4.25 16.00
C LYS A 291 -15.95 -4.79 14.56
N ILE A 292 -14.76 -4.88 13.97
CA ILE A 292 -14.62 -5.43 12.60
C ILE A 292 -15.05 -6.90 12.55
N ARG A 293 -14.73 -7.70 13.59
CA ARG A 293 -15.19 -9.08 13.69
C ARG A 293 -16.72 -9.17 13.73
N ALA A 294 -17.36 -8.38 14.59
CA ALA A 294 -18.83 -8.33 14.67
C ALA A 294 -19.47 -7.90 13.35
N SER A 295 -18.90 -6.87 12.70
CA SER A 295 -19.37 -6.39 11.39
C SER A 295 -19.19 -7.42 10.28
N LEU A 296 -18.09 -8.19 10.28
CA LEU A 296 -17.90 -9.30 9.33
C LEU A 296 -18.92 -10.42 9.53
N CYS A 297 -19.28 -10.73 10.79
CA CYS A 297 -20.33 -11.73 11.09
C CYS A 297 -21.74 -11.26 10.68
N GLU A 298 -21.98 -9.95 10.67
CA GLU A 298 -23.27 -9.36 10.28
C GLU A 298 -23.38 -9.17 8.76
N LEU A 299 -22.26 -8.96 8.04
CA LEU A 299 -22.24 -8.73 6.59
C LEU A 299 -22.73 -9.97 5.83
N VAL A 300 -23.77 -9.82 5.04
CA VAL A 300 -24.27 -10.88 4.15
C VAL A 300 -24.19 -10.42 2.70
N ILE A 301 -23.52 -11.23 1.89
CA ILE A 301 -23.48 -11.10 0.40
C ILE A 301 -23.87 -12.47 -0.14
N ASP A 302 -25.13 -12.64 -0.51
CA ASP A 302 -25.65 -13.91 -1.04
C ASP A 302 -25.67 -13.92 -2.56
N GLY A 303 -25.47 -15.10 -3.16
CA GLY A 303 -25.37 -15.30 -4.61
C GLY A 303 -23.97 -15.13 -5.21
N ILE A 304 -23.00 -14.62 -4.43
CA ILE A 304 -21.59 -14.43 -4.85
C ILE A 304 -20.67 -15.03 -3.78
N PRO A 305 -19.81 -15.99 -4.12
CA PRO A 305 -18.81 -16.50 -3.17
C PRO A 305 -17.80 -15.39 -2.84
N THR A 306 -17.51 -15.18 -1.54
CA THR A 306 -16.66 -14.11 -1.05
C THR A 306 -15.53 -14.61 -0.17
N ASN A 307 -14.62 -13.69 0.23
CA ASN A 307 -13.55 -13.94 1.19
C ASN A 307 -13.89 -13.57 2.65
N ILE A 308 -15.17 -13.38 3.01
CA ILE A 308 -15.58 -12.97 4.37
C ILE A 308 -15.05 -13.93 5.43
N GLU A 309 -15.17 -15.26 5.22
CA GLU A 309 -14.62 -16.23 6.17
C GLU A 309 -13.11 -16.16 6.32
N GLU A 310 -12.38 -15.80 5.27
CA GLU A 310 -10.94 -15.58 5.34
C GLU A 310 -10.63 -14.36 6.18
N GLN A 311 -11.36 -13.25 6.00
CA GLN A 311 -11.22 -12.05 6.82
C GLN A 311 -11.48 -12.35 8.30
N LEU A 312 -12.52 -13.15 8.61
CA LEU A 312 -12.80 -13.58 9.99
C LEU A 312 -11.61 -14.35 10.59
N ARG A 313 -11.02 -15.29 9.84
CA ARG A 313 -9.83 -16.03 10.31
C ARG A 313 -8.61 -15.15 10.52
N ILE A 314 -8.46 -14.08 9.73
CA ILE A 314 -7.37 -13.12 9.89
C ILE A 314 -7.57 -12.32 11.18
N VAL A 315 -8.74 -11.73 11.39
CA VAL A 315 -9.01 -10.88 12.57
C VAL A 315 -9.08 -11.64 13.90
N GLU A 316 -9.26 -12.96 13.85
CA GLU A 316 -9.25 -13.87 15.02
C GLU A 316 -7.87 -14.50 15.27
N ASP A 317 -6.89 -14.36 14.37
CA ASP A 317 -5.55 -14.91 14.54
C ASP A 317 -4.79 -14.17 15.64
N ASP A 318 -4.10 -14.92 16.52
CA ASP A 318 -3.33 -14.37 17.63
C ASP A 318 -2.21 -13.43 17.17
N ARG A 319 -1.63 -13.68 16.00
CA ARG A 319 -0.60 -12.80 15.43
C ARG A 319 -1.18 -11.44 15.03
N PHE A 320 -2.40 -11.41 14.48
CA PHE A 320 -3.08 -10.16 14.17
C PHE A 320 -3.51 -9.45 15.45
N THR A 321 -4.17 -10.15 16.37
CA THR A 321 -4.69 -9.54 17.60
C THR A 321 -3.58 -8.97 18.47
N SER A 322 -2.42 -9.64 18.56
CA SER A 322 -1.23 -9.14 19.27
C SER A 322 -0.43 -8.08 18.51
N GLY A 323 -0.72 -7.88 17.22
CA GLY A 323 0.08 -7.00 16.35
C GLY A 323 1.42 -7.59 15.91
N SER A 324 1.62 -8.91 16.04
CA SER A 324 2.88 -9.60 15.73
C SER A 324 2.86 -10.25 14.34
N TYR A 325 2.44 -9.52 13.33
CA TYR A 325 2.37 -9.99 11.94
C TYR A 325 3.32 -9.19 11.03
N ASP A 326 3.62 -9.75 9.89
CA ASP A 326 4.42 -9.14 8.82
C ASP A 326 3.96 -9.68 7.45
N LEU A 327 4.71 -9.39 6.39
CA LEU A 327 4.41 -9.85 5.02
C LEU A 327 4.34 -11.37 4.87
N THR A 328 4.91 -12.14 5.81
CA THR A 328 4.90 -13.62 5.78
C THR A 328 3.61 -14.24 6.34
N PHE A 329 2.72 -13.40 6.88
CA PHE A 329 1.52 -13.86 7.58
C PHE A 329 0.66 -14.83 6.76
N MET A 330 0.58 -14.61 5.44
CA MET A 330 -0.25 -15.43 4.55
C MET A 330 0.50 -16.58 3.89
N ASP A 331 1.85 -16.65 3.99
CA ASP A 331 2.66 -17.65 3.29
C ASP A 331 2.41 -19.08 3.77
N ASN A 332 1.95 -19.24 5.00
CA ASN A 332 1.70 -20.52 5.66
C ASN A 332 0.21 -20.87 5.81
N ARG A 333 -0.64 -20.31 4.93
CA ARG A 333 -2.10 -20.52 4.98
C ARG A 333 -2.70 -21.06 3.69
#